data_d55a1a55b5e34d1412a1a416fecc93b6
#
_entry.id   d55a1a55b5e34d1412a1a416fecc93b6
#
_cell.length_a   1.000
_cell.length_b   1.000
_cell.length_c   1.000
_cell.angle_alpha   90.00
_cell.angle_beta   90.00
_cell.angle_gamma   90.00
#
_symmetry.space_group_name_H-M   'P 1'
#
loop_
_entity.id
_entity.type
_entity.pdbx_description
1 polymer ?
#
loop_
_entity_poly.entity_id
_entity_poly.type
_entity_poly.pdbx_seq_one_letter_code
_entity_poly.pdbx_strand_id
1 'polypeptide(L)'
;MKILALDTATEACSAALCIEGELANNGITTKYQLAPREHSRLILQMIDELLSQAGVTVSELDAIAFGRGPGSFMGLRIAAGVVQGIAFAHDIPVIPVSTLKAIAQRAYELTESENVLAAIDARMDEVYWAKYTLTGQQWVLDGEEQVISPDKLHLAETLAGQGNKWVGAGTGWASYADRLLPDSGFSLLARLEDCFPSAEVIAKLAIDELKAGNTVPAAEAIPVYLRNDVAKKPKPVVL
;
A
#
# COMPACT_ATOMS: atom_id res chain seq x y z
N MET A 1 3.96 22.06 5.69
CA MET A 1 3.62 21.09 4.64
C MET A 1 2.35 20.37 5.05
N LYS A 2 1.35 20.30 4.15
CA LYS A 2 0.06 19.64 4.36
C LYS A 2 -0.15 18.57 3.28
N ILE A 3 -0.23 17.30 3.66
CA ILE A 3 -0.43 16.18 2.75
C ILE A 3 -1.70 15.44 3.13
N LEU A 4 -2.62 15.27 2.18
CA LEU A 4 -3.75 14.36 2.31
C LEU A 4 -3.34 13.00 1.71
N ALA A 5 -3.54 11.91 2.45
CA ALA A 5 -3.24 10.57 1.97
C ALA A 5 -4.47 9.68 1.99
N LEU A 6 -4.57 8.75 1.02
CA LEU A 6 -5.70 7.83 0.85
C LEU A 6 -5.22 6.41 0.61
N ASP A 7 -5.92 5.42 1.16
CA ASP A 7 -5.80 4.02 0.75
C ASP A 7 -7.15 3.30 0.73
N THR A 8 -7.37 2.57 -0.35
CA THR A 8 -8.52 1.69 -0.57
C THR A 8 -8.10 0.40 -1.29
N ALA A 9 -6.80 0.06 -1.23
CA ALA A 9 -6.22 -1.02 -2.02
C ALA A 9 -6.56 -2.43 -1.51
N THR A 10 -7.01 -2.55 -0.26
CA THR A 10 -7.31 -3.83 0.41
C THR A 10 -8.70 -3.80 1.06
N GLU A 11 -8.96 -4.62 2.06
CA GLU A 11 -10.17 -4.58 2.87
C GLU A 11 -10.26 -3.35 3.77
N ALA A 12 -9.13 -2.67 4.00
CA ALA A 12 -9.07 -1.43 4.76
C ALA A 12 -9.40 -0.22 3.86
N CYS A 13 -10.15 0.72 4.43
CA CYS A 13 -10.40 2.04 3.86
C CYS A 13 -9.82 3.07 4.81
N SER A 14 -8.98 3.97 4.34
CA SER A 14 -8.37 4.98 5.21
C SER A 14 -8.07 6.29 4.48
N ALA A 15 -8.14 7.38 5.25
CA ALA A 15 -7.63 8.69 4.88
C ALA A 15 -6.78 9.25 6.02
N ALA A 16 -5.78 10.05 5.72
CA ALA A 16 -4.94 10.71 6.70
C ALA A 16 -4.59 12.12 6.24
N LEU A 17 -4.53 13.05 7.18
CA LEU A 17 -4.04 14.40 6.96
C LEU A 17 -2.76 14.59 7.77
N CYS A 18 -1.67 14.88 7.08
CA CYS A 18 -0.39 15.22 7.68
C CYS A 18 -0.21 16.74 7.64
N ILE A 19 0.08 17.36 8.80
CA ILE A 19 0.38 18.79 8.92
C ILE A 19 1.72 18.90 9.65
N GLU A 20 2.77 19.28 8.92
CA GLU A 20 4.12 19.43 9.48
C GLU A 20 4.14 20.56 10.51
N GLY A 21 4.71 20.29 11.66
CA GLY A 21 4.81 21.24 12.79
C GLY A 21 3.74 21.07 13.86
N GLU A 22 2.73 20.25 13.67
CA GLU A 22 1.82 19.84 14.74
C GLU A 22 2.48 18.82 15.65
N LEU A 23 2.35 19.03 16.99
CA LEU A 23 2.97 18.18 18.00
C LEU A 23 2.18 16.89 18.29
N ALA A 24 0.86 16.91 18.04
CA ALA A 24 0.01 15.74 18.29
C ALA A 24 0.20 14.68 17.21
N ASN A 25 0.36 13.42 17.60
CA ASN A 25 0.47 12.26 16.70
C ASN A 25 1.50 12.45 15.57
N ASN A 26 2.64 13.10 15.85
CA ASN A 26 3.64 13.47 14.85
C ASN A 26 3.05 14.26 13.66
N GLY A 27 1.99 15.03 13.88
CA GLY A 27 1.31 15.83 12.87
C GLY A 27 0.43 15.03 11.90
N ILE A 28 0.08 13.77 12.19
CA ILE A 28 -0.78 12.95 11.34
C ILE A 28 -2.07 12.57 12.05
N THR A 29 -3.20 12.97 11.48
CA THR A 29 -4.54 12.54 11.92
C THR A 29 -5.10 11.56 10.91
N THR A 30 -5.65 10.43 11.38
CA THR A 30 -6.07 9.32 10.52
C THR A 30 -7.50 8.88 10.81
N LYS A 31 -8.23 8.59 9.74
CA LYS A 31 -9.48 7.80 9.74
C LYS A 31 -9.18 6.45 9.10
N TYR A 32 -9.55 5.38 9.81
CA TYR A 32 -9.27 4.01 9.36
C TYR A 32 -10.44 3.09 9.72
N GLN A 33 -10.85 2.26 8.77
CA GLN A 33 -11.91 1.28 8.99
C GLN A 33 -11.68 0.04 8.12
N LEU A 34 -11.81 -1.14 8.71
CA LEU A 34 -11.97 -2.37 7.94
C LEU A 34 -13.41 -2.42 7.41
N ALA A 35 -13.59 -2.21 6.12
CA ALA A 35 -14.90 -2.01 5.51
C ALA A 35 -14.92 -2.57 4.08
N PRO A 36 -14.84 -3.90 3.91
CA PRO A 36 -14.88 -4.52 2.60
C PRO A 36 -16.11 -4.08 1.80
N ARG A 37 -15.90 -3.59 0.56
CA ARG A 37 -16.92 -3.11 -0.38
C ARG A 37 -17.60 -1.78 -0.03
N GLU A 38 -17.21 -1.10 1.05
CA GLU A 38 -17.79 0.19 1.48
C GLU A 38 -16.91 1.40 1.10
N HIS A 39 -15.75 1.19 0.48
CA HIS A 39 -14.72 2.20 0.22
C HIS A 39 -15.27 3.44 -0.47
N SER A 40 -16.09 3.28 -1.54
CA SER A 40 -16.65 4.40 -2.30
C SER A 40 -17.59 5.28 -1.47
N ARG A 41 -18.26 4.68 -0.46
CA ARG A 41 -19.15 5.41 0.45
C ARG A 41 -18.39 6.16 1.54
N LEU A 42 -17.28 5.56 2.01
CA LEU A 42 -16.58 6.04 3.21
C LEU A 42 -15.50 7.06 2.90
N ILE A 43 -14.78 6.89 1.80
CA ILE A 43 -13.54 7.63 1.58
C ILE A 43 -13.73 9.15 1.52
N LEU A 44 -14.76 9.65 0.83
CA LEU A 44 -15.06 11.07 0.74
C LEU A 44 -15.50 11.65 2.09
N GLN A 45 -16.26 10.89 2.87
CA GLN A 45 -16.66 11.28 4.23
C GLN A 45 -15.44 11.38 5.14
N MET A 46 -14.52 10.40 5.08
CA MET A 46 -13.28 10.42 5.88
C MET A 46 -12.41 11.65 5.54
N ILE A 47 -12.32 12.02 4.28
CA ILE A 47 -11.59 13.22 3.82
C ILE A 47 -12.24 14.48 4.37
N ASP A 48 -13.55 14.63 4.20
CA ASP A 48 -14.30 15.81 4.66
C ASP A 48 -14.17 16.00 6.17
N GLU A 49 -14.32 14.93 6.94
CA GLU A 49 -14.13 14.94 8.40
C GLU A 49 -12.72 15.36 8.82
N LEU A 50 -11.67 14.86 8.14
CA LEU A 50 -10.28 15.23 8.45
C LEU A 50 -10.01 16.70 8.18
N LEU A 51 -10.39 17.18 7.01
CA LEU A 51 -10.18 18.57 6.60
C LEU A 51 -10.97 19.53 7.51
N SER A 52 -12.24 19.23 7.78
CA SER A 52 -13.11 20.03 8.64
C SER A 52 -12.57 20.08 10.08
N GLN A 53 -12.12 18.95 10.64
CA GLN A 53 -11.56 18.90 12.00
C GLN A 53 -10.27 19.71 12.14
N ALA A 54 -9.45 19.72 11.10
CA ALA A 54 -8.20 20.47 11.07
C ALA A 54 -8.39 21.95 10.66
N GLY A 55 -9.59 22.35 10.20
CA GLY A 55 -9.82 23.69 9.66
C GLY A 55 -9.00 23.97 8.39
N VAL A 56 -8.68 22.91 7.61
CA VAL A 56 -7.88 22.99 6.39
C VAL A 56 -8.80 22.87 5.17
N THR A 57 -8.62 23.74 4.19
CA THR A 57 -9.28 23.63 2.89
C THR A 57 -8.44 22.81 1.92
N VAL A 58 -9.08 22.23 0.89
CA VAL A 58 -8.37 21.45 -0.14
C VAL A 58 -7.29 22.29 -0.84
N SER A 59 -7.56 23.57 -1.08
CA SER A 59 -6.60 24.50 -1.74
C SER A 59 -5.34 24.80 -0.92
N GLU A 60 -5.30 24.41 0.35
CA GLU A 60 -4.12 24.58 1.21
C GLU A 60 -3.24 23.32 1.25
N LEU A 61 -3.63 22.26 0.56
CA LEU A 61 -2.82 21.05 0.48
C LEU A 61 -1.62 21.24 -0.45
N ASP A 62 -0.45 20.82 0.00
CA ASP A 62 0.77 20.84 -0.80
C ASP A 62 0.87 19.61 -1.73
N ALA A 63 0.24 18.49 -1.34
CA ALA A 63 0.19 17.27 -2.14
C ALA A 63 -0.95 16.34 -1.70
N ILE A 64 -1.33 15.42 -2.61
CA ILE A 64 -2.22 14.30 -2.28
C ILE A 64 -1.47 13.00 -2.57
N ALA A 65 -1.37 12.11 -1.58
CA ALA A 65 -0.75 10.80 -1.72
C ALA A 65 -1.81 9.69 -1.77
N PHE A 66 -1.53 8.60 -2.47
CA PHE A 66 -2.43 7.45 -2.49
C PHE A 66 -1.72 6.12 -2.71
N GLY A 67 -2.33 5.04 -2.21
CA GLY A 67 -1.92 3.68 -2.51
C GLY A 67 -2.17 3.36 -3.98
N ARG A 68 -1.09 3.37 -4.81
CA ARG A 68 -1.17 3.14 -6.26
C ARG A 68 -1.41 1.68 -6.65
N GLY A 69 -1.33 0.78 -5.68
CA GLY A 69 -1.33 -0.66 -5.88
C GLY A 69 0.05 -1.30 -5.64
N PRO A 70 0.12 -2.63 -5.80
CA PRO A 70 -0.95 -3.54 -6.23
C PRO A 70 -2.03 -3.76 -5.17
N GLY A 71 -3.20 -4.26 -5.58
CA GLY A 71 -4.29 -4.53 -4.66
C GLY A 71 -5.63 -4.80 -5.37
N SER A 72 -6.73 -4.55 -4.66
CA SER A 72 -8.09 -4.69 -5.16
C SER A 72 -8.35 -3.80 -6.38
N PHE A 73 -8.75 -4.40 -7.50
CA PHE A 73 -9.02 -3.69 -8.76
C PHE A 73 -10.00 -2.52 -8.64
N MET A 74 -11.10 -2.72 -7.90
CA MET A 74 -12.08 -1.66 -7.66
C MET A 74 -11.56 -0.65 -6.65
N GLY A 75 -10.91 -1.12 -5.58
CA GLY A 75 -10.33 -0.26 -4.56
C GLY A 75 -9.33 0.73 -5.14
N LEU A 76 -8.39 0.27 -5.92
CA LEU A 76 -7.38 1.13 -6.57
C LEU A 76 -8.01 2.21 -7.46
N ARG A 77 -9.10 1.88 -8.18
CA ARG A 77 -9.82 2.86 -9.00
C ARG A 77 -10.58 3.90 -8.19
N ILE A 78 -11.11 3.49 -7.03
CA ILE A 78 -11.77 4.42 -6.11
C ILE A 78 -10.75 5.45 -5.61
N ALA A 79 -9.61 5.03 -5.08
CA ALA A 79 -8.56 5.95 -4.63
C ALA A 79 -8.09 6.87 -5.77
N ALA A 80 -7.71 6.30 -6.91
CA ALA A 80 -7.21 7.06 -8.06
C ALA A 80 -8.25 8.07 -8.55
N GLY A 81 -9.52 7.68 -8.70
CA GLY A 81 -10.58 8.59 -9.15
C GLY A 81 -10.85 9.74 -8.19
N VAL A 82 -10.84 9.48 -6.89
CA VAL A 82 -10.99 10.52 -5.85
C VAL A 82 -9.80 11.48 -5.89
N VAL A 83 -8.58 10.93 -5.91
CA VAL A 83 -7.35 11.73 -5.97
C VAL A 83 -7.28 12.57 -7.23
N GLN A 84 -7.55 11.98 -8.41
CA GLN A 84 -7.59 12.71 -9.67
C GLN A 84 -8.59 13.84 -9.64
N GLY A 85 -9.81 13.60 -9.13
CA GLY A 85 -10.86 14.62 -9.06
C GLY A 85 -10.47 15.81 -8.18
N ILE A 86 -9.94 15.55 -7.00
CA ILE A 86 -9.51 16.60 -6.06
C ILE A 86 -8.27 17.33 -6.59
N ALA A 87 -7.25 16.58 -7.01
CA ALA A 87 -5.98 17.14 -7.48
C ALA A 87 -6.15 17.99 -8.74
N PHE A 88 -6.98 17.54 -9.70
CA PHE A 88 -7.25 18.27 -10.94
C PHE A 88 -7.98 19.60 -10.68
N ALA A 89 -8.95 19.60 -9.76
CA ALA A 89 -9.73 20.80 -9.46
C ALA A 89 -8.91 21.95 -8.84
N HIS A 90 -7.77 21.63 -8.21
CA HIS A 90 -6.95 22.57 -7.45
C HIS A 90 -5.49 22.63 -7.90
N ASP A 91 -5.13 21.93 -8.98
CA ASP A 91 -3.77 21.82 -9.51
C ASP A 91 -2.75 21.32 -8.46
N ILE A 92 -3.16 20.34 -7.65
CA ILE A 92 -2.35 19.79 -6.56
C ILE A 92 -1.51 18.62 -7.10
N PRO A 93 -0.19 18.57 -6.80
CA PRO A 93 0.66 17.44 -7.19
C PRO A 93 0.26 16.16 -6.44
N VAL A 94 0.42 15.01 -7.10
CA VAL A 94 0.06 13.70 -6.56
C VAL A 94 1.28 12.83 -6.33
N ILE A 95 1.27 12.06 -5.24
CA ILE A 95 2.34 11.13 -4.86
C ILE A 95 1.79 9.70 -4.86
N PRO A 96 2.10 8.89 -5.88
CA PRO A 96 1.71 7.48 -5.90
C PRO A 96 2.66 6.63 -5.05
N VAL A 97 2.14 5.99 -4.00
CA VAL A 97 2.90 5.13 -3.08
C VAL A 97 2.55 3.66 -3.33
N SER A 98 3.55 2.79 -3.38
CA SER A 98 3.31 1.34 -3.48
C SER A 98 2.58 0.82 -2.24
N THR A 99 1.53 0.02 -2.46
CA THR A 99 0.79 -0.64 -1.39
C THR A 99 1.67 -1.66 -0.64
N LEU A 100 2.55 -2.37 -1.35
CA LEU A 100 3.49 -3.31 -0.73
C LEU A 100 4.57 -2.57 0.08
N LYS A 101 5.06 -1.41 -0.39
CA LYS A 101 5.96 -0.54 0.37
C LYS A 101 5.27 -0.01 1.65
N ALA A 102 3.99 0.35 1.56
CA ALA A 102 3.22 0.78 2.73
C ALA A 102 3.05 -0.35 3.76
N ILE A 103 2.83 -1.60 3.32
CA ILE A 103 2.82 -2.77 4.21
C ILE A 103 4.20 -2.96 4.86
N ALA A 104 5.30 -2.81 4.13
CA ALA A 104 6.64 -2.93 4.67
C ALA A 104 6.91 -1.89 5.77
N GLN A 105 6.55 -0.63 5.54
CA GLN A 105 6.67 0.44 6.52
C GLN A 105 5.82 0.16 7.77
N ARG A 106 4.58 -0.30 7.60
CA ARG A 106 3.72 -0.64 8.74
C ARG A 106 4.27 -1.83 9.53
N ALA A 107 4.81 -2.85 8.87
CA ALA A 107 5.44 -3.98 9.53
C ALA A 107 6.67 -3.55 10.36
N TYR A 108 7.47 -2.64 9.84
CA TYR A 108 8.58 -2.03 10.57
C TYR A 108 8.10 -1.29 11.84
N GLU A 109 7.04 -0.49 11.74
CA GLU A 109 6.47 0.23 12.88
C GLU A 109 5.96 -0.72 13.99
N LEU A 110 5.58 -1.94 13.64
CA LEU A 110 5.08 -2.95 14.58
C LEU A 110 6.18 -3.86 15.17
N THR A 111 7.30 -4.04 14.45
CA THR A 111 8.31 -5.07 14.78
C THR A 111 9.73 -4.54 14.86
N GLU A 112 9.97 -3.33 14.41
CA GLU A 112 11.30 -2.72 14.22
C GLU A 112 12.20 -3.51 13.25
N SER A 113 11.65 -4.48 12.50
CA SER A 113 12.41 -5.24 11.52
C SER A 113 12.61 -4.48 10.23
N GLU A 114 13.86 -4.29 9.85
CA GLU A 114 14.25 -3.63 8.60
C GLU A 114 14.11 -4.54 7.37
N ASN A 115 13.68 -5.80 7.54
CA ASN A 115 13.58 -6.78 6.46
C ASN A 115 12.16 -7.33 6.38
N VAL A 116 11.44 -6.99 5.31
CA VAL A 116 10.02 -7.32 5.16
C VAL A 116 9.73 -8.03 3.85
N LEU A 117 8.99 -9.12 3.96
CA LEU A 117 8.41 -9.90 2.88
C LEU A 117 6.93 -9.54 2.79
N ALA A 118 6.61 -8.54 1.96
CA ALA A 118 5.26 -8.05 1.80
C ALA A 118 4.48 -8.95 0.82
N ALA A 119 3.30 -9.44 1.23
CA ALA A 119 2.44 -10.27 0.39
C ALA A 119 0.96 -9.92 0.58
N ILE A 120 0.26 -9.65 -0.52
CA ILE A 120 -1.19 -9.46 -0.54
C ILE A 120 -1.82 -10.62 -1.32
N ASP A 121 -2.91 -11.20 -0.82
CA ASP A 121 -3.69 -12.20 -1.57
C ASP A 121 -4.21 -11.58 -2.89
N ALA A 122 -3.67 -12.04 -4.01
CA ALA A 122 -4.05 -11.57 -5.35
C ALA A 122 -5.20 -12.39 -5.93
N ARG A 123 -5.79 -13.31 -5.17
CA ARG A 123 -6.76 -14.31 -5.65
C ARG A 123 -6.16 -15.25 -6.69
N MET A 124 -6.91 -16.25 -7.13
CA MET A 124 -6.52 -17.19 -8.19
C MET A 124 -5.21 -17.94 -7.88
N ASP A 125 -4.98 -18.29 -6.61
CA ASP A 125 -3.77 -18.96 -6.12
C ASP A 125 -2.47 -18.18 -6.35
N GLU A 126 -2.53 -16.85 -6.34
CA GLU A 126 -1.40 -15.94 -6.49
C GLU A 126 -1.34 -14.91 -5.37
N VAL A 127 -0.16 -14.35 -5.17
CA VAL A 127 0.10 -13.23 -4.30
C VAL A 127 0.71 -12.05 -5.08
N TYR A 128 0.35 -10.83 -4.69
CA TYR A 128 1.19 -9.67 -4.97
C TYR A 128 2.33 -9.70 -3.97
N TRP A 129 3.54 -9.66 -4.47
CA TRP A 129 4.74 -9.92 -3.71
C TRP A 129 5.80 -8.85 -3.89
N ALA A 130 6.49 -8.53 -2.80
CA ALA A 130 7.73 -7.75 -2.82
C ALA A 130 8.60 -8.06 -1.61
N LYS A 131 9.91 -7.96 -1.81
CA LYS A 131 10.93 -8.06 -0.78
C LYS A 131 11.55 -6.69 -0.55
N TYR A 132 11.46 -6.18 0.67
CA TYR A 132 11.97 -4.87 1.04
C TYR A 132 12.99 -4.94 2.15
N THR A 133 14.04 -4.11 2.05
CA THR A 133 15.00 -3.87 3.13
C THR A 133 15.08 -2.36 3.40
N LEU A 134 14.99 -1.97 4.67
CA LEU A 134 15.19 -0.59 5.08
C LEU A 134 16.68 -0.31 5.17
N THR A 135 17.17 0.66 4.41
CA THR A 135 18.56 1.10 4.41
C THR A 135 18.62 2.57 4.76
N GLY A 136 19.13 2.88 5.95
CA GLY A 136 18.98 4.21 6.52
C GLY A 136 17.51 4.53 6.79
N GLN A 137 16.92 5.47 6.05
CA GLN A 137 15.49 5.81 6.16
C GLN A 137 14.69 5.49 4.89
N GLN A 138 15.29 4.75 3.95
CA GLN A 138 14.68 4.46 2.65
C GLN A 138 14.46 2.96 2.47
N TRP A 139 13.26 2.59 2.04
CA TRP A 139 12.93 1.25 1.61
C TRP A 139 13.52 0.94 0.24
N VAL A 140 14.39 -0.06 0.21
CA VAL A 140 14.97 -0.60 -1.02
C VAL A 140 14.21 -1.85 -1.40
N LEU A 141 13.66 -1.86 -2.62
CA LEU A 141 13.02 -3.02 -3.22
C LEU A 141 14.12 -3.95 -3.77
N ASP A 142 14.12 -5.20 -3.32
CA ASP A 142 15.00 -6.24 -3.85
C ASP A 142 14.28 -6.98 -4.98
N GLY A 143 14.69 -6.71 -6.22
CA GLY A 143 14.02 -7.18 -7.43
C GLY A 143 12.88 -6.26 -7.88
N GLU A 144 11.69 -6.81 -8.10
CA GLU A 144 10.50 -6.09 -8.56
C GLU A 144 9.23 -6.50 -7.80
N GLU A 145 8.24 -5.63 -7.80
CA GLU A 145 6.88 -5.99 -7.38
C GLU A 145 6.26 -6.91 -8.43
N GLN A 146 5.70 -8.03 -8.01
CA GLN A 146 5.18 -9.02 -8.96
C GLN A 146 3.88 -9.69 -8.48
N VAL A 147 3.12 -10.26 -9.41
CA VAL A 147 2.07 -11.23 -9.12
C VAL A 147 2.61 -12.61 -9.45
N ILE A 148 2.56 -13.53 -8.47
CA ILE A 148 3.22 -14.83 -8.60
C ILE A 148 2.50 -15.89 -7.75
N SER A 149 2.55 -17.15 -8.21
CA SER A 149 2.15 -18.28 -7.37
C SER A 149 3.13 -18.42 -6.17
N PRO A 150 2.62 -18.60 -4.92
CA PRO A 150 3.46 -18.79 -3.75
C PRO A 150 4.54 -19.85 -3.92
N ASP A 151 4.22 -20.94 -4.59
CA ASP A 151 5.12 -22.09 -4.81
C ASP A 151 6.35 -21.75 -5.68
N LYS A 152 6.31 -20.65 -6.41
CA LYS A 152 7.41 -20.22 -7.31
C LYS A 152 8.40 -19.26 -6.64
N LEU A 153 8.14 -18.84 -5.41
CA LEU A 153 8.99 -17.86 -4.72
C LEU A 153 10.27 -18.48 -4.13
N HIS A 154 10.27 -19.80 -3.83
CA HIS A 154 11.42 -20.53 -3.27
C HIS A 154 12.12 -19.78 -2.12
N LEU A 155 11.33 -19.21 -1.20
CA LEU A 155 11.82 -18.30 -0.16
C LEU A 155 12.88 -18.91 0.72
N ALA A 156 12.74 -20.18 1.06
CA ALA A 156 13.72 -20.87 1.89
C ALA A 156 15.12 -20.89 1.28
N GLU A 157 15.20 -21.11 -0.03
CA GLU A 157 16.46 -21.09 -0.78
C GLU A 157 16.99 -19.66 -0.91
N THR A 158 16.11 -18.71 -1.23
CA THR A 158 16.45 -17.29 -1.42
C THR A 158 16.97 -16.64 -0.14
N LEU A 159 16.44 -17.06 1.03
CA LEU A 159 16.78 -16.49 2.34
C LEU A 159 17.77 -17.34 3.12
N ALA A 160 18.28 -18.43 2.54
CA ALA A 160 19.25 -19.30 3.18
C ALA A 160 20.47 -18.51 3.68
N GLY A 161 20.85 -18.74 4.95
CA GLY A 161 21.98 -18.06 5.57
C GLY A 161 21.74 -16.61 6.01
N GLN A 162 20.56 -16.04 5.77
CA GLN A 162 20.26 -14.64 6.16
C GLN A 162 19.75 -14.49 7.61
N GLY A 163 19.59 -15.59 8.35
CA GLY A 163 19.08 -15.59 9.72
C GLY A 163 17.59 -15.23 9.83
N ASN A 164 17.06 -15.24 11.06
CA ASN A 164 15.64 -15.00 11.36
C ASN A 164 15.35 -13.50 11.52
N LYS A 165 15.69 -12.70 10.53
CA LYS A 165 15.49 -11.23 10.57
C LYS A 165 14.31 -10.74 9.72
N TRP A 166 13.68 -11.62 8.97
CA TRP A 166 12.62 -11.30 8.05
C TRP A 166 11.25 -11.38 8.71
N VAL A 167 10.40 -10.39 8.42
CA VAL A 167 8.99 -10.37 8.81
C VAL A 167 8.13 -10.60 7.57
N GLY A 168 7.21 -11.57 7.65
CA GLY A 168 6.17 -11.73 6.65
C GLY A 168 4.98 -10.83 6.98
N ALA A 169 4.52 -9.98 6.05
CA ALA A 169 3.44 -9.05 6.32
C ALA A 169 2.42 -8.97 5.18
N GLY A 170 1.14 -8.90 5.55
CA GLY A 170 0.00 -8.77 4.66
C GLY A 170 -0.83 -10.04 4.48
N THR A 171 -1.98 -9.90 3.82
CA THR A 171 -3.03 -10.94 3.69
C THR A 171 -2.58 -12.19 2.92
N GLY A 172 -1.53 -12.09 2.11
CA GLY A 172 -0.94 -13.25 1.44
C GLY A 172 -0.36 -14.26 2.42
N TRP A 173 0.12 -13.82 3.57
CA TRP A 173 0.62 -14.69 4.63
C TRP A 173 -0.52 -15.40 5.39
N ALA A 174 -1.69 -14.77 5.53
CA ALA A 174 -2.88 -15.43 6.07
C ALA A 174 -3.37 -16.56 5.17
N SER A 175 -3.33 -16.33 3.84
CA SER A 175 -3.92 -17.27 2.87
C SER A 175 -2.96 -18.37 2.43
N TYR A 176 -1.65 -18.12 2.42
CA TYR A 176 -0.67 -18.98 1.73
C TYR A 176 0.63 -19.23 2.51
N ALA A 177 0.64 -19.08 3.85
CA ALA A 177 1.85 -19.21 4.66
C ALA A 177 2.62 -20.52 4.41
N ASP A 178 1.91 -21.66 4.39
CA ASP A 178 2.50 -22.97 4.20
C ASP A 178 3.07 -23.18 2.77
N ARG A 179 2.60 -22.43 1.80
CA ARG A 179 3.10 -22.45 0.42
C ARG A 179 4.21 -21.43 0.20
N LEU A 180 4.13 -20.28 0.88
CA LEU A 180 5.17 -19.26 0.84
C LEU A 180 6.43 -19.76 1.55
N LEU A 181 6.26 -20.46 2.66
CA LEU A 181 7.36 -20.97 3.47
C LEU A 181 7.06 -22.42 3.92
N PRO A 182 7.15 -23.39 3.00
CA PRO A 182 7.03 -24.78 3.36
C PRO A 182 8.13 -25.19 4.35
N ASP A 183 7.94 -26.27 5.08
CA ASP A 183 8.88 -26.80 6.11
C ASP A 183 10.31 -26.92 5.56
N SER A 184 11.10 -25.88 5.73
CA SER A 184 12.40 -25.68 5.09
C SER A 184 13.53 -25.44 6.08
N GLY A 185 13.22 -25.46 7.39
CA GLY A 185 14.19 -25.09 8.44
C GLY A 185 14.46 -23.56 8.53
N PHE A 186 13.85 -22.75 7.67
CA PHE A 186 13.86 -21.28 7.78
C PHE A 186 12.66 -20.80 8.60
N SER A 187 12.86 -19.86 9.51
CA SER A 187 11.79 -19.24 10.27
C SER A 187 11.81 -17.72 10.13
N LEU A 188 10.62 -17.12 10.09
CA LEU A 188 10.45 -15.68 10.15
C LEU A 188 10.60 -15.18 11.59
N LEU A 189 11.01 -13.92 11.77
CA LEU A 189 10.97 -13.21 13.04
C LEU A 189 9.51 -13.08 13.52
N ALA A 190 8.61 -12.72 12.62
CA ALA A 190 7.17 -12.63 12.86
C ALA A 190 6.36 -12.78 11.57
N ARG A 191 5.08 -13.14 11.72
CA ARG A 191 4.06 -13.06 10.66
C ARG A 191 2.96 -12.11 11.08
N LEU A 192 2.72 -11.09 10.26
CA LEU A 192 1.69 -10.07 10.46
C LEU A 192 0.60 -10.24 9.38
N GLU A 193 -0.26 -11.21 9.59
CA GLU A 193 -1.27 -11.67 8.62
C GLU A 193 -2.34 -10.60 8.33
N ASP A 194 -2.69 -9.79 9.33
CA ASP A 194 -3.66 -8.70 9.24
C ASP A 194 -2.97 -7.33 9.06
N CYS A 195 -1.76 -7.31 8.49
CA CYS A 195 -1.04 -6.08 8.20
C CYS A 195 -1.58 -5.46 6.90
N PHE A 196 -2.58 -4.59 7.03
CA PHE A 196 -3.12 -3.82 5.91
C PHE A 196 -2.33 -2.52 5.72
N PRO A 197 -2.24 -1.99 4.49
CA PRO A 197 -1.77 -0.64 4.26
C PRO A 197 -2.69 0.37 4.95
N SER A 198 -2.17 1.55 5.25
CA SER A 198 -2.98 2.64 5.79
C SER A 198 -2.55 3.99 5.22
N ALA A 199 -3.50 4.91 5.14
CA ALA A 199 -3.23 6.26 4.70
C ALA A 199 -2.22 7.00 5.61
N GLU A 200 -2.14 6.66 6.90
CA GLU A 200 -1.13 7.17 7.82
C GLU A 200 0.28 6.85 7.33
N VAL A 201 0.52 5.57 7.01
CA VAL A 201 1.81 5.11 6.52
C VAL A 201 2.13 5.70 5.15
N ILE A 202 1.12 5.80 4.28
CA ILE A 202 1.26 6.45 2.97
C ILE A 202 1.66 7.92 3.14
N ALA A 203 1.04 8.65 4.08
CA ALA A 203 1.41 10.04 4.38
C ALA A 203 2.87 10.16 4.84
N LYS A 204 3.34 9.27 5.72
CA LYS A 204 4.73 9.23 6.17
C LYS A 204 5.71 9.03 5.00
N LEU A 205 5.43 8.04 4.15
CA LEU A 205 6.26 7.78 2.96
C LEU A 205 6.21 8.93 1.94
N ALA A 206 5.09 9.61 1.84
CA ALA A 206 4.91 10.72 0.92
C ALA A 206 5.69 11.99 1.30
N ILE A 207 6.03 12.18 2.57
CA ILE A 207 6.84 13.31 3.04
C ILE A 207 8.18 13.38 2.32
N ASP A 208 8.88 12.24 2.27
CA ASP A 208 10.20 12.16 1.65
C ASP A 208 10.11 12.28 0.12
N GLU A 209 9.08 11.68 -0.49
CA GLU A 209 8.82 11.78 -1.93
C GLU A 209 8.51 13.23 -2.34
N LEU A 210 7.72 13.97 -1.54
CA LEU A 210 7.43 15.38 -1.80
C LEU A 210 8.70 16.24 -1.69
N LYS A 211 9.51 16.02 -0.63
CA LYS A 211 10.79 16.74 -0.46
C LYS A 211 11.78 16.45 -1.59
N ALA A 212 11.73 15.27 -2.16
CA ALA A 212 12.54 14.87 -3.31
C ALA A 212 11.98 15.37 -4.67
N GLY A 213 10.77 15.93 -4.69
CA GLY A 213 10.08 16.36 -5.91
C GLY A 213 9.51 15.20 -6.75
N ASN A 214 9.37 14.02 -6.18
CA ASN A 214 8.84 12.82 -6.82
C ASN A 214 7.30 12.87 -6.85
N THR A 215 6.74 13.76 -7.63
CA THR A 215 5.31 13.97 -7.79
C THR A 215 4.88 13.79 -9.25
N VAL A 216 3.61 13.52 -9.46
CA VAL A 216 3.00 13.45 -10.79
C VAL A 216 1.79 14.38 -10.87
N PRO A 217 1.42 14.88 -12.06
CA PRO A 217 0.17 15.62 -12.21
C PRO A 217 -1.05 14.70 -12.03
N ALA A 218 -2.21 15.28 -11.74
CA ALA A 218 -3.45 14.53 -11.51
C ALA A 218 -3.77 13.51 -12.60
N ALA A 219 -3.52 13.83 -13.86
CA ALA A 219 -3.79 12.93 -15.00
C ALA A 219 -2.93 11.65 -14.99
N GLU A 220 -1.77 11.69 -14.34
CA GLU A 220 -0.84 10.56 -14.21
C GLU A 220 -1.00 9.80 -12.88
N ALA A 221 -1.95 10.19 -12.04
CA ALA A 221 -2.31 9.47 -10.81
C ALA A 221 -3.08 8.19 -11.13
N ILE A 222 -2.41 7.23 -11.77
CA ILE A 222 -3.01 5.98 -12.25
C ILE A 222 -2.61 4.78 -11.39
N PRO A 223 -3.51 3.79 -11.21
CA PRO A 223 -3.19 2.54 -10.54
C PRO A 223 -2.13 1.72 -11.28
N VAL A 224 -1.31 0.99 -10.51
CA VAL A 224 -0.39 -0.01 -11.06
C VAL A 224 -1.03 -1.39 -11.00
N TYR A 225 -1.17 -2.01 -12.17
CA TYR A 225 -1.71 -3.35 -12.31
C TYR A 225 -0.57 -4.32 -12.68
N LEU A 226 -0.28 -5.28 -11.77
CA LEU A 226 0.76 -6.29 -12.01
C LEU A 226 0.23 -7.50 -12.77
N ARG A 227 -1.10 -7.72 -12.78
CA ARG A 227 -1.72 -8.80 -13.53
C ARG A 227 -2.17 -8.29 -14.89
N ASN A 228 -1.58 -8.83 -15.97
CA ASN A 228 -1.92 -8.46 -17.34
C ASN A 228 -3.04 -9.34 -17.94
N ASP A 229 -3.20 -10.59 -17.48
CA ASP A 229 -4.19 -11.54 -18.00
C ASP A 229 -5.37 -11.71 -17.02
N VAL A 230 -6.36 -10.81 -17.10
CA VAL A 230 -7.58 -10.88 -16.28
C VAL A 230 -8.77 -11.56 -16.98
N ALA A 231 -8.72 -11.79 -18.29
CA ALA A 231 -9.82 -12.40 -19.05
C ALA A 231 -9.37 -13.69 -19.76
N LYS A 232 -9.96 -14.83 -19.39
CA LYS A 232 -9.89 -16.02 -20.23
C LYS A 232 -10.66 -15.73 -21.52
N LYS A 233 -10.01 -15.87 -22.70
CA LYS A 233 -10.71 -15.84 -23.97
C LYS A 233 -11.87 -16.85 -23.92
N PRO A 234 -13.10 -16.48 -24.30
CA PRO A 234 -14.19 -17.42 -24.37
C PRO A 234 -13.78 -18.59 -25.31
N LYS A 235 -14.07 -19.82 -24.87
CA LYS A 235 -13.86 -20.98 -25.75
C LYS A 235 -14.68 -20.77 -27.02
N PRO A 236 -14.12 -21.02 -28.22
CA PRO A 236 -14.90 -20.95 -29.45
C PRO A 236 -16.11 -21.89 -29.33
N VAL A 237 -17.30 -21.35 -29.54
CA VAL A 237 -18.51 -22.14 -29.64
C VAL A 237 -18.38 -22.92 -30.94
N VAL A 238 -18.16 -24.26 -30.85
CA VAL A 238 -18.25 -25.16 -31.99
C VAL A 238 -19.74 -25.32 -32.29
N LEU A 239 -20.20 -24.71 -33.38
CA LEU A 239 -21.52 -24.89 -33.93
C LEU A 239 -21.64 -26.24 -34.63
#